data_f27c6646acfc8304e85267b5f7ca78ae
#
_entry.id   f27c6646acfc8304e85267b5f7ca78ae
#
_cell.length_a   1.000
_cell.length_b   1.000
_cell.length_c   1.000
_cell.angle_alpha   90.00
_cell.angle_beta   90.00
_cell.angle_gamma   90.00
#
_symmetry.space_group_name_H-M   'P 1'
#
loop_
_entity.id
_entity.type
_entity.pdbx_description
1 polymer ?
#
loop_
_entity_poly.entity_id
_entity_poly.type
_entity_poly.pdbx_seq_one_letter_code
_entity_poly.pdbx_strand_id
1 'polypeptide(L)'
;LPLVLYGGYAMIFVGVTCLLFSILYTTRLSYIGMGDILVLLFFGLVPVTMTYYLEMPMYMQGFTNEVIVASVACGMVIDTLLIVNNYRDIDNDRRAGKITLVVSIGPSVSRRLYLIVGFFACLMGLVFAFMGSYWAFVLPAIYLFFHVITYRKMVKIDKGSELNKILGETARNIFFYGLLVSIGLLL
;
A
#
# COMPACT_ATOMS: atom_id res chain seq x y z
N LEU A 1 18.96 -13.69 -10.08
CA LEU A 1 19.27 -15.13 -10.27
C LEU A 1 18.85 -15.97 -9.03
N PRO A 2 19.16 -15.60 -7.75
CA PRO A 2 18.78 -16.42 -6.58
C PRO A 2 17.28 -16.74 -6.52
N LEU A 3 16.40 -15.75 -6.73
CA LEU A 3 14.95 -15.93 -6.69
C LEU A 3 14.43 -16.95 -7.71
N VAL A 4 15.09 -17.04 -8.88
CA VAL A 4 14.73 -18.02 -9.91
C VAL A 4 15.14 -19.45 -9.49
N LEU A 5 16.25 -19.58 -8.75
CA LEU A 5 16.69 -20.89 -8.24
C LEU A 5 15.73 -21.47 -7.21
N TYR A 6 15.12 -20.62 -6.37
CA TYR A 6 14.15 -21.04 -5.34
C TYR A 6 12.71 -21.09 -5.85
N GLY A 7 12.28 -20.08 -6.61
CA GLY A 7 10.90 -19.93 -7.05
C GLY A 7 10.64 -20.41 -8.51
N GLY A 8 11.67 -20.98 -9.18
CA GLY A 8 11.53 -21.49 -10.53
C GLY A 8 11.29 -20.41 -11.60
N TYR A 9 10.88 -20.88 -12.80
CA TYR A 9 10.65 -19.99 -13.95
C TYR A 9 9.53 -18.97 -13.74
N ALA A 10 8.61 -19.22 -12.80
CA ALA A 10 7.56 -18.26 -12.44
C ALA A 10 8.14 -16.91 -11.99
N MET A 11 9.30 -16.90 -11.35
CA MET A 11 9.98 -15.66 -10.91
C MET A 11 10.47 -14.82 -12.09
N ILE A 12 10.82 -15.45 -13.21
CA ILE A 12 11.18 -14.71 -14.44
C ILE A 12 9.95 -13.98 -14.96
N PHE A 13 8.81 -14.70 -15.04
CA PHE A 13 7.54 -14.10 -15.49
C PHE A 13 7.12 -12.92 -14.59
N VAL A 14 7.18 -13.09 -13.27
CA VAL A 14 6.89 -12.00 -12.31
C VAL A 14 7.84 -10.82 -12.53
N GLY A 15 9.15 -11.06 -12.65
CA GLY A 15 10.14 -10.01 -12.87
C GLY A 15 9.91 -9.23 -14.18
N VAL A 16 9.66 -9.93 -15.28
CA VAL A 16 9.34 -9.31 -16.59
C VAL A 16 8.05 -8.50 -16.49
N THR A 17 7.02 -9.03 -15.84
CA THR A 17 5.75 -8.32 -15.61
C THR A 17 5.97 -7.05 -14.81
N CYS A 18 6.73 -7.09 -13.71
CA CYS A 18 7.05 -5.90 -12.92
C CYS A 18 7.79 -4.84 -13.74
N LEU A 19 8.75 -5.23 -14.58
CA LEU A 19 9.48 -4.30 -15.46
C LEU A 19 8.55 -3.67 -16.51
N LEU A 20 7.71 -4.44 -17.17
CA LEU A 20 6.74 -3.93 -18.13
C LEU A 20 5.79 -2.92 -17.51
N PHE A 21 5.21 -3.27 -16.36
CA PHE A 21 4.29 -2.36 -15.66
C PHE A 21 4.98 -1.13 -15.07
N SER A 22 6.25 -1.21 -14.68
CA SER A 22 7.03 -0.05 -14.26
C SER A 22 7.18 0.97 -15.40
N ILE A 23 7.45 0.50 -16.62
CA ILE A 23 7.53 1.36 -17.81
C ILE A 23 6.15 1.91 -18.16
N LEU A 24 5.10 1.06 -18.17
CA LEU A 24 3.74 1.48 -18.46
C LEU A 24 3.19 2.47 -17.42
N TYR A 25 3.53 2.30 -16.16
CA TYR A 25 3.17 3.22 -15.09
C TYR A 25 3.69 4.63 -15.38
N THR A 26 4.98 4.72 -15.69
CA THR A 26 5.64 6.02 -15.91
C THR A 26 5.16 6.70 -17.18
N THR A 27 4.86 5.93 -18.24
CA THR A 27 4.54 6.48 -19.55
C THR A 27 3.05 6.76 -19.77
N ARG A 28 2.16 5.95 -19.19
CA ARG A 28 0.72 6.02 -19.52
C ARG A 28 -0.22 5.81 -18.33
N LEU A 29 -0.02 4.76 -17.53
CA LEU A 29 -1.02 4.32 -16.55
C LEU A 29 -1.22 5.32 -15.41
N SER A 30 -0.16 6.04 -15.00
CA SER A 30 -0.27 7.10 -14.00
C SER A 30 -1.08 8.31 -14.49
N TYR A 31 -1.17 8.52 -15.82
CA TYR A 31 -1.92 9.62 -16.41
C TYR A 31 -3.42 9.36 -16.51
N ILE A 32 -3.86 8.11 -16.47
CA ILE A 32 -5.27 7.70 -16.63
C ILE A 32 -5.93 7.25 -15.32
N GLY A 33 -5.32 7.56 -14.16
CA GLY A 33 -5.89 7.27 -12.85
C GLY A 33 -5.72 5.82 -12.35
N MET A 34 -4.87 5.02 -12.99
CA MET A 34 -4.61 3.63 -12.57
C MET A 34 -3.53 3.50 -11.51
N GLY A 35 -2.98 4.61 -11.02
CA GLY A 35 -1.87 4.60 -10.07
C GLY A 35 -2.17 3.82 -8.79
N ASP A 36 -3.33 4.07 -8.18
CA ASP A 36 -3.75 3.46 -6.93
C ASP A 36 -3.88 1.93 -7.06
N ILE A 37 -4.48 1.44 -8.18
CA ILE A 37 -4.58 0.00 -8.45
C ILE A 37 -3.19 -0.63 -8.61
N LEU A 38 -2.28 0.06 -9.30
CA LEU A 38 -0.92 -0.45 -9.51
C LEU A 38 -0.11 -0.46 -8.21
N VAL A 39 -0.34 0.49 -7.30
CA VAL A 39 0.27 0.45 -5.97
C VAL A 39 -0.24 -0.75 -5.18
N LEU A 40 -1.55 -0.99 -5.17
CA LEU A 40 -2.12 -2.19 -4.53
C LEU A 40 -1.49 -3.49 -5.06
N LEU A 41 -1.32 -3.59 -6.39
CA LEU A 41 -0.76 -4.78 -7.03
C LEU A 41 0.75 -4.92 -6.78
N PHE A 42 1.53 -3.89 -7.11
CA PHE A 42 3.00 -4.00 -7.18
C PHE A 42 3.72 -3.62 -5.87
N PHE A 43 3.06 -2.97 -4.93
CA PHE A 43 3.62 -2.69 -3.60
C PHE A 43 2.91 -3.46 -2.48
N GLY A 44 1.72 -4.00 -2.73
CA GLY A 44 0.99 -4.86 -1.81
C GLY A 44 1.03 -6.32 -2.24
N LEU A 45 0.20 -6.66 -3.25
CA LEU A 45 -0.05 -8.06 -3.61
C LEU A 45 1.23 -8.80 -4.03
N VAL A 46 1.94 -8.30 -5.04
CA VAL A 46 3.12 -8.99 -5.60
C VAL A 46 4.21 -9.18 -4.55
N PRO A 47 4.72 -8.15 -3.85
CA PRO A 47 5.84 -8.36 -2.92
C PRO A 47 5.47 -9.28 -1.75
N VAL A 48 4.30 -9.13 -1.16
CA VAL A 48 3.91 -9.94 0.00
C VAL A 48 3.67 -11.39 -0.39
N THR A 49 2.90 -11.63 -1.46
CA THR A 49 2.60 -13.00 -1.91
C THR A 49 3.82 -13.72 -2.45
N MET A 50 4.70 -13.02 -3.21
CA MET A 50 5.91 -13.63 -3.74
C MET A 50 6.95 -13.93 -2.65
N THR A 51 7.06 -13.06 -1.63
CA THR A 51 7.92 -13.35 -0.47
C THR A 51 7.41 -14.58 0.26
N TYR A 52 6.12 -14.65 0.55
CA TYR A 52 5.52 -15.85 1.16
C TYR A 52 5.76 -17.10 0.33
N TYR A 53 5.55 -17.04 -0.99
CA TYR A 53 5.78 -18.15 -1.90
C TYR A 53 7.22 -18.66 -1.85
N LEU A 54 8.20 -17.77 -1.78
CA LEU A 54 9.63 -18.12 -1.73
C LEU A 54 10.07 -18.70 -0.38
N GLU A 55 9.42 -18.30 0.72
CA GLU A 55 9.72 -18.81 2.06
C GLU A 55 9.09 -20.20 2.32
N MET A 56 8.08 -20.59 1.53
CA MET A 56 7.45 -21.91 1.69
C MET A 56 8.29 -23.03 1.07
N PRO A 57 8.31 -24.21 1.69
CA PRO A 57 8.94 -25.39 1.09
C PRO A 57 8.38 -25.67 -0.32
N MET A 58 9.21 -26.12 -1.26
CA MET A 58 8.85 -26.31 -2.67
C MET A 58 7.56 -27.14 -2.87
N TYR A 59 7.32 -28.13 -1.99
CA TYR A 59 6.14 -28.99 -2.09
C TYR A 59 4.86 -28.36 -1.48
N MET A 60 4.98 -27.20 -0.83
CA MET A 60 3.87 -26.44 -0.23
C MET A 60 3.69 -25.08 -0.88
N GLN A 61 4.43 -24.76 -1.93
CA GLN A 61 4.34 -23.45 -2.59
C GLN A 61 2.93 -23.21 -3.10
N GLY A 62 2.33 -22.09 -2.63
CA GLY A 62 0.98 -21.70 -2.98
C GLY A 62 0.61 -20.41 -2.25
N PHE A 63 -0.62 -19.98 -2.37
CA PHE A 63 -1.16 -18.78 -1.71
C PHE A 63 -2.33 -19.16 -0.82
N THR A 64 -2.33 -18.67 0.41
CA THR A 64 -3.48 -18.78 1.30
C THR A 64 -4.34 -17.52 1.22
N ASN A 65 -5.60 -17.62 1.56
CA ASN A 65 -6.52 -16.47 1.58
C ASN A 65 -6.01 -15.38 2.53
N GLU A 66 -5.41 -15.79 3.65
CA GLU A 66 -4.88 -14.90 4.67
C GLU A 66 -3.74 -14.04 4.13
N VAL A 67 -2.82 -14.66 3.38
CA VAL A 67 -1.71 -13.94 2.73
C VAL A 67 -2.22 -12.98 1.69
N ILE A 68 -3.25 -13.35 0.93
CA ILE A 68 -3.89 -12.44 -0.04
C ILE A 68 -4.52 -11.25 0.68
N VAL A 69 -5.29 -11.48 1.75
CA VAL A 69 -5.91 -10.40 2.52
C VAL A 69 -4.85 -9.51 3.16
N ALA A 70 -3.81 -10.09 3.75
CA ALA A 70 -2.68 -9.34 4.32
C ALA A 70 -1.95 -8.49 3.27
N SER A 71 -1.75 -9.03 2.06
CA SER A 71 -1.10 -8.31 0.97
C SER A 71 -1.92 -7.12 0.48
N VAL A 72 -3.23 -7.27 0.39
CA VAL A 72 -4.14 -6.16 0.05
C VAL A 72 -4.12 -5.11 1.16
N ALA A 73 -4.18 -5.50 2.43
CA ALA A 73 -4.09 -4.56 3.55
C ALA A 73 -2.77 -3.78 3.54
N CYS A 74 -1.65 -4.45 3.29
CA CYS A 74 -0.34 -3.82 3.13
C CYS A 74 -0.34 -2.81 1.97
N GLY A 75 -0.86 -3.21 0.80
CA GLY A 75 -0.99 -2.34 -0.36
C GLY A 75 -1.85 -1.11 -0.09
N MET A 76 -2.96 -1.26 0.63
CA MET A 76 -3.81 -0.13 1.02
C MET A 76 -3.08 0.87 1.94
N VAL A 77 -2.31 0.38 2.91
CA VAL A 77 -1.52 1.27 3.78
C VAL A 77 -0.47 2.03 2.96
N ILE A 78 0.18 1.36 2.00
CA ILE A 78 1.15 1.99 1.09
C ILE A 78 0.47 2.99 0.16
N ASP A 79 -0.74 2.70 -0.31
CA ASP A 79 -1.52 3.59 -1.18
C ASP A 79 -1.85 4.93 -0.50
N THR A 80 -1.94 4.98 0.83
CA THR A 80 -2.10 6.25 1.55
C THR A 80 -0.98 7.24 1.22
N LEU A 81 0.24 6.76 0.94
CA LEU A 81 1.36 7.62 0.51
C LEU A 81 1.13 8.18 -0.90
N LEU A 82 0.63 7.34 -1.83
CA LEU A 82 0.29 7.80 -3.18
C LEU A 82 -0.83 8.82 -3.14
N ILE A 83 -1.87 8.60 -2.33
CA ILE A 83 -2.97 9.56 -2.15
C ILE A 83 -2.42 10.92 -1.67
N VAL A 84 -1.54 10.97 -0.67
CA VAL A 84 -0.94 12.22 -0.20
C VAL A 84 -0.07 12.87 -1.28
N ASN A 85 0.73 12.07 -2.02
CA ASN A 85 1.57 12.56 -3.10
C ASN A 85 0.73 13.23 -4.20
N ASN A 86 -0.29 12.53 -4.68
CA ASN A 86 -1.20 13.05 -5.70
C ASN A 86 -2.02 14.25 -5.17
N TYR A 87 -2.37 14.24 -3.87
CA TYR A 87 -3.07 15.35 -3.23
C TYR A 87 -2.21 16.63 -3.18
N ARG A 88 -0.93 16.49 -2.85
CA ARG A 88 0.03 17.61 -2.88
C ARG A 88 0.13 18.20 -4.28
N ASP A 89 0.15 17.35 -5.29
CA ASP A 89 0.43 17.70 -6.68
C ASP A 89 -0.83 17.95 -7.53
N ILE A 90 -2.03 17.95 -6.94
CA ILE A 90 -3.33 17.96 -7.62
C ILE A 90 -3.46 19.08 -8.69
N ASP A 91 -2.96 20.30 -8.38
CA ASP A 91 -3.04 21.42 -9.30
C ASP A 91 -2.01 21.31 -10.43
N ASN A 92 -0.84 20.71 -10.17
CA ASN A 92 0.20 20.43 -11.15
C ASN A 92 -0.25 19.30 -12.10
N ASP A 93 -0.76 18.22 -11.54
CA ASP A 93 -1.27 17.06 -12.29
C ASP A 93 -2.39 17.49 -13.23
N ARG A 94 -3.34 18.31 -12.75
CA ARG A 94 -4.43 18.84 -13.56
C ARG A 94 -3.91 19.68 -14.73
N ARG A 95 -2.93 20.56 -14.49
CA ARG A 95 -2.33 21.39 -15.55
C ARG A 95 -1.55 20.57 -16.57
N ALA A 96 -0.94 19.48 -16.13
CA ALA A 96 -0.20 18.55 -16.99
C ALA A 96 -1.12 17.55 -17.74
N GLY A 97 -2.45 17.63 -17.58
CA GLY A 97 -3.41 16.70 -18.18
C GLY A 97 -3.37 15.29 -17.56
N LYS A 98 -2.75 15.14 -16.39
CA LYS A 98 -2.69 13.87 -15.66
C LYS A 98 -3.93 13.70 -14.79
N ILE A 99 -4.74 12.69 -15.08
CA ILE A 99 -6.01 12.42 -14.42
C ILE A 99 -5.81 11.32 -13.38
N THR A 100 -5.22 11.67 -12.24
CA THR A 100 -5.10 10.75 -11.10
C THR A 100 -6.47 10.54 -10.43
N LEU A 101 -6.60 9.50 -9.58
CA LEU A 101 -7.80 9.32 -8.76
C LEU A 101 -8.10 10.58 -7.97
N VAL A 102 -7.10 11.18 -7.35
CA VAL A 102 -7.21 12.42 -6.55
C VAL A 102 -7.68 13.62 -7.38
N VAL A 103 -7.19 13.77 -8.63
CA VAL A 103 -7.66 14.81 -9.54
C VAL A 103 -9.14 14.61 -9.89
N SER A 104 -9.56 13.36 -10.09
CA SER A 104 -10.92 12.98 -10.49
C SER A 104 -11.94 13.22 -9.37
N ILE A 105 -11.62 12.81 -8.13
CA ILE A 105 -12.56 12.92 -7.00
C ILE A 105 -12.47 14.26 -6.25
N GLY A 106 -11.40 15.01 -6.50
CA GLY A 106 -11.16 16.33 -5.89
C GLY A 106 -10.64 16.26 -4.45
N PRO A 107 -10.16 17.42 -3.91
CA PRO A 107 -9.38 17.47 -2.68
C PRO A 107 -10.15 17.02 -1.44
N SER A 108 -11.43 17.39 -1.33
CA SER A 108 -12.25 17.08 -0.15
C SER A 108 -12.48 15.57 0.01
N VAL A 109 -12.79 14.89 -1.12
CA VAL A 109 -13.01 13.43 -1.12
C VAL A 109 -11.69 12.69 -0.93
N SER A 110 -10.61 13.17 -1.53
CA SER A 110 -9.27 12.58 -1.40
C SER A 110 -8.77 12.55 0.06
N ARG A 111 -9.01 13.61 0.81
CA ARG A 111 -8.70 13.63 2.25
C ARG A 111 -9.46 12.55 3.02
N ARG A 112 -10.75 12.38 2.74
CA ARG A 112 -11.55 11.31 3.35
C ARG A 112 -11.07 9.93 2.91
N LEU A 113 -10.73 9.78 1.61
CA LEU A 113 -10.20 8.54 1.08
C LEU A 113 -8.92 8.12 1.82
N TYR A 114 -7.97 9.05 2.02
CA TYR A 114 -6.77 8.80 2.82
C TYR A 114 -7.12 8.19 4.18
N LEU A 115 -8.05 8.81 4.91
CA LEU A 115 -8.46 8.33 6.23
C LEU A 115 -9.10 6.94 6.14
N ILE A 116 -10.06 6.76 5.25
CA ILE A 116 -10.85 5.52 5.11
C ILE A 116 -9.95 4.34 4.72
N VAL A 117 -9.02 4.53 3.79
CA VAL A 117 -8.11 3.47 3.32
C VAL A 117 -7.27 2.92 4.47
N GLY A 118 -6.73 3.78 5.34
CA GLY A 118 -5.98 3.32 6.52
C GLY A 118 -6.83 2.53 7.54
N PHE A 119 -8.09 2.95 7.75
CA PHE A 119 -9.02 2.20 8.61
C PHE A 119 -9.38 0.85 8.01
N PHE A 120 -9.68 0.78 6.71
CA PHE A 120 -9.99 -0.47 6.03
C PHE A 120 -8.80 -1.45 6.05
N ALA A 121 -7.59 -0.97 5.86
CA ALA A 121 -6.39 -1.80 5.96
C ALA A 121 -6.27 -2.47 7.33
N CYS A 122 -6.50 -1.72 8.43
CA CYS A 122 -6.50 -2.30 9.76
C CYS A 122 -7.67 -3.28 9.98
N LEU A 123 -8.85 -2.98 9.43
CA LEU A 123 -10.01 -3.87 9.53
C LEU A 123 -9.76 -5.21 8.81
N MET A 124 -9.08 -5.20 7.67
CA MET A 124 -8.67 -6.42 6.98
C MET A 124 -7.77 -7.32 7.84
N GLY A 125 -7.05 -6.75 8.81
CA GLY A 125 -6.28 -7.50 9.80
C GLY A 125 -7.12 -8.44 10.69
N LEU A 126 -8.45 -8.33 10.69
CA LEU A 126 -9.35 -9.30 11.34
C LEU A 126 -9.09 -10.74 10.89
N VAL A 127 -8.59 -10.96 9.67
CA VAL A 127 -8.21 -12.29 9.19
C VAL A 127 -7.23 -12.97 10.13
N PHE A 128 -6.27 -12.23 10.69
CA PHE A 128 -5.29 -12.78 11.63
C PHE A 128 -5.94 -13.19 12.97
N ALA A 129 -6.93 -12.42 13.44
CA ALA A 129 -7.66 -12.78 14.64
C ALA A 129 -8.44 -14.11 14.47
N PHE A 130 -9.04 -14.34 13.29
CA PHE A 130 -9.70 -15.60 12.97
C PHE A 130 -8.71 -16.78 12.88
N MET A 131 -7.45 -16.54 12.58
CA MET A 131 -6.39 -17.54 12.58
C MET A 131 -5.78 -17.80 13.97
N GLY A 132 -6.21 -17.07 14.99
CA GLY A 132 -5.66 -17.17 16.34
C GLY A 132 -4.52 -16.19 16.64
N SER A 133 -4.04 -15.42 15.66
CA SER A 133 -2.99 -14.41 15.84
C SER A 133 -3.60 -13.06 16.22
N TYR A 134 -4.23 -12.98 17.40
CA TYR A 134 -4.96 -11.79 17.86
C TYR A 134 -4.08 -10.54 17.91
N TRP A 135 -2.81 -10.67 18.28
CA TRP A 135 -1.89 -9.54 18.37
C TRP A 135 -1.59 -8.92 17.01
N ALA A 136 -1.59 -9.71 15.92
CA ALA A 136 -1.41 -9.20 14.57
C ALA A 136 -2.60 -8.33 14.09
N PHE A 137 -3.76 -8.46 14.73
CA PHE A 137 -4.89 -7.57 14.52
C PHE A 137 -4.89 -6.37 15.46
N VAL A 138 -4.59 -6.59 16.76
CA VAL A 138 -4.71 -5.57 17.80
C VAL A 138 -3.59 -4.53 17.73
N LEU A 139 -2.33 -4.96 17.56
CA LEU A 139 -1.19 -4.03 17.56
C LEU A 139 -1.26 -2.98 16.45
N PRO A 140 -1.68 -3.29 15.20
CA PRO A 140 -1.83 -2.28 14.16
C PRO A 140 -2.86 -1.18 14.47
N ALA A 141 -3.74 -1.35 15.45
CA ALA A 141 -4.61 -0.27 15.90
C ALA A 141 -3.82 0.97 16.40
N ILE A 142 -2.58 0.78 16.87
CA ILE A 142 -1.66 1.87 17.23
C ILE A 142 -1.34 2.73 16.00
N TYR A 143 -1.20 2.12 14.81
CA TYR A 143 -1.02 2.85 13.56
C TYR A 143 -2.18 3.83 13.31
N LEU A 144 -3.43 3.45 13.60
CA LEU A 144 -4.60 4.31 13.39
C LEU A 144 -4.50 5.61 14.19
N PHE A 145 -3.95 5.57 15.40
CA PHE A 145 -3.71 6.79 16.19
C PHE A 145 -2.82 7.78 15.43
N PHE A 146 -1.67 7.31 14.92
CA PHE A 146 -0.76 8.14 14.13
C PHE A 146 -1.37 8.57 12.80
N HIS A 147 -2.10 7.66 12.13
CA HIS A 147 -2.77 7.93 10.86
C HIS A 147 -3.80 9.06 10.99
N VAL A 148 -4.62 9.05 12.05
CA VAL A 148 -5.60 10.12 12.33
C VAL A 148 -4.91 11.44 12.62
N ILE A 149 -3.80 11.44 13.37
CA ILE A 149 -3.03 12.66 13.64
C ILE A 149 -2.49 13.25 12.32
N THR A 150 -1.90 12.40 11.47
CA THR A 150 -1.38 12.80 10.17
C THR A 150 -2.49 13.34 9.26
N TYR A 151 -3.66 12.68 9.23
CA TYR A 151 -4.85 13.17 8.53
C TYR A 151 -5.27 14.57 9.00
N ARG A 152 -5.36 14.81 10.32
CA ARG A 152 -5.73 16.13 10.86
C ARG A 152 -4.75 17.22 10.44
N LYS A 153 -3.45 16.91 10.42
CA LYS A 153 -2.41 17.84 9.94
C LYS A 153 -2.57 18.10 8.44
N MET A 154 -2.80 17.05 7.62
CA MET A 154 -3.07 17.16 6.19
C MET A 154 -4.24 18.11 5.92
N VAL A 155 -5.36 17.94 6.65
CA VAL A 155 -6.54 18.82 6.54
C VAL A 155 -6.20 20.26 6.92
N LYS A 156 -5.38 20.48 7.95
CA LYS A 156 -4.99 21.82 8.42
C LYS A 156 -4.06 22.54 7.44
N ILE A 157 -3.13 21.82 6.82
CA ILE A 157 -2.18 22.37 5.84
C ILE A 157 -2.89 22.68 4.52
N ASP A 158 -3.82 21.84 4.11
CA ASP A 158 -4.64 21.92 2.90
C ASP A 158 -3.85 21.90 1.59
N LYS A 159 -2.84 22.79 1.37
CA LYS A 159 -2.09 22.93 0.13
C LYS A 159 -0.63 23.33 0.34
N GLY A 160 0.18 23.07 -0.67
CA GLY A 160 1.54 23.60 -0.78
C GLY A 160 2.63 22.64 -0.29
N SER A 161 3.86 23.14 -0.26
CA SER A 161 5.07 22.36 0.04
C SER A 161 5.14 21.79 1.45
N GLU A 162 4.37 22.34 2.39
CA GLU A 162 4.21 21.82 3.76
C GLU A 162 3.66 20.38 3.77
N LEU A 163 2.94 19.95 2.73
CA LEU A 163 2.47 18.58 2.56
C LEU A 163 3.62 17.56 2.42
N ASN A 164 4.86 17.99 2.13
CA ASN A 164 6.03 17.12 2.17
C ASN A 164 6.26 16.53 3.58
N LYS A 165 5.90 17.27 4.63
CA LYS A 165 5.95 16.76 6.01
C LYS A 165 4.96 15.62 6.20
N ILE A 166 3.78 15.73 5.59
CA ILE A 166 2.72 14.70 5.63
C ILE A 166 3.17 13.44 4.89
N LEU A 167 3.88 13.57 3.77
CA LEU A 167 4.49 12.42 3.08
C LEU A 167 5.45 11.67 4.01
N GLY A 168 6.37 12.39 4.68
CA GLY A 168 7.30 11.78 5.62
C GLY A 168 6.61 11.11 6.81
N GLU A 169 5.58 11.76 7.38
CA GLU A 169 4.78 11.16 8.47
C GLU A 169 4.01 9.93 7.99
N THR A 170 3.43 9.95 6.78
CA THR A 170 2.74 8.81 6.19
C THR A 170 3.71 7.65 5.95
N ALA A 171 4.89 7.89 5.39
CA ALA A 171 5.92 6.86 5.20
C ALA A 171 6.34 6.20 6.53
N ARG A 172 6.54 7.01 7.57
CA ARG A 172 6.80 6.51 8.93
C ARG A 172 5.64 5.64 9.45
N ASN A 173 4.40 6.07 9.25
CA ASN A 173 3.22 5.33 9.69
C ASN A 173 3.09 3.98 8.97
N ILE A 174 3.42 3.91 7.67
CA ILE A 174 3.50 2.67 6.89
C ILE A 174 4.51 1.70 7.51
N PHE A 175 5.70 2.21 7.84
CA PHE A 175 6.74 1.40 8.50
C PHE A 175 6.24 0.83 9.84
N PHE A 176 5.61 1.66 10.68
CA PHE A 176 5.04 1.20 11.95
C PHE A 176 3.93 0.17 11.77
N TYR A 177 3.06 0.34 10.76
CA TYR A 177 2.04 -0.66 10.46
C TYR A 177 2.67 -2.03 10.17
N GLY A 178 3.62 -2.09 9.25
CA GLY A 178 4.30 -3.34 8.91
C GLY A 178 5.02 -3.97 10.10
N LEU A 179 5.73 -3.16 10.90
CA LEU A 179 6.42 -3.62 12.10
C LEU A 179 5.44 -4.19 13.14
N LEU A 180 4.31 -3.52 13.39
CA LEU A 180 3.31 -3.96 14.37
C LEU A 180 2.60 -5.23 13.93
N VAL A 181 2.28 -5.39 12.64
CA VAL A 181 1.76 -6.66 12.10
C VAL A 181 2.78 -7.77 12.30
N SER A 182 4.05 -7.53 11.94
CA SER A 182 5.12 -8.53 12.06
C SER A 182 5.34 -8.97 13.51
N ILE A 183 5.39 -8.02 14.45
CA ILE A 183 5.49 -8.32 15.88
C ILE A 183 4.27 -9.13 16.34
N GLY A 184 3.07 -8.72 15.92
CA GLY A 184 1.85 -9.42 16.30
C GLY A 184 1.72 -10.85 15.76
N LEU A 185 2.37 -11.15 14.63
CA LEU A 185 2.45 -12.51 14.08
C LEU A 185 3.44 -13.40 14.83
N LEU A 186 4.40 -12.79 15.54
CA LEU A 186 5.41 -13.52 16.32
C LEU A 186 4.96 -13.80 17.76
N LEU A 187 3.91 -13.14 18.27
CA LEU A 187 3.32 -13.29 19.59
C LEU A 187 2.15 -14.27 19.58
#